data_05d8c7eaa75060a48ddf2304405818e4
#
_entry.id   05d8c7eaa75060a48ddf2304405818e4
#
_cell.length_a   1.000
_cell.length_b   1.000
_cell.length_c   1.000
_cell.angle_alpha   90.00
_cell.angle_beta   90.00
_cell.angle_gamma   90.00
#
_symmetry.space_group_name_H-M   'P 1'
#
loop_
_entity.id
_entity.type
_entity.pdbx_description
1 polymer ?
#
loop_
_entity_poly.entity_id
_entity_poly.type
_entity_poly.pdbx_seq_one_letter_code
_entity_poly.pdbx_strand_id
1 'polypeptide(L)'
;PKNILLIGGVKYLSSIVKYDFIEIDYIESNKKIVDVISRHIPKLENVFKDKRLKIYNDDARNFLLNNSAKYDVILIGLDLPINTEINKFYTEEFFKIAVDKLTDDGFMALKLPGSMVYSPSLMAELNSSVYNSLKNVFQYVQIIPGKENIFIASKSHMPFRKDIKRRLKNVQDETFVLSKYYVDERMDTQKTQWLDSQIKEERNLNLVNTDENQKAVIFSIMYWQSTFSPYLMKFFRVVTEYSYFLVFIAVILFFFIKFKYTVTAFVSGASAMWLQMVCFWAFQIYVGQIYQWFGLLTSIFMAGLIAGALYSKYSHKAVALNKTFFSSEILYLLWIIAYIIIVRYHVLNVYS
;
A
#
# COMPACT_ATOMS: atom_id res chain seq x y z
N PRO A 1 13.11 20.67 -12.59
CA PRO A 1 11.79 20.07 -12.75
C PRO A 1 10.73 21.14 -12.85
N LYS A 2 9.73 20.95 -13.73
CA LYS A 2 8.66 21.93 -13.96
C LYS A 2 7.41 21.56 -13.18
N ASN A 3 7.02 20.29 -13.25
CA ASN A 3 5.78 19.78 -12.69
C ASN A 3 6.08 18.72 -11.63
N ILE A 4 5.48 18.88 -10.46
CA ILE A 4 5.62 17.94 -9.36
C ILE A 4 4.26 17.44 -8.89
N LEU A 5 4.17 16.15 -8.63
CA LEU A 5 3.04 15.50 -7.98
C LEU A 5 3.44 15.07 -6.57
N LEU A 6 2.67 15.48 -5.58
CA LEU A 6 2.79 15.01 -4.20
C LEU A 6 1.55 14.18 -3.83
N ILE A 7 1.79 12.93 -3.44
CA ILE A 7 0.73 12.02 -2.98
C ILE A 7 0.78 11.94 -1.45
N GLY A 8 -0.21 12.51 -0.78
CA GLY A 8 -0.24 12.61 0.68
C GLY A 8 0.90 13.45 1.27
N GLY A 9 1.04 13.42 2.59
CA GLY A 9 2.19 14.04 3.25
C GLY A 9 2.23 15.56 3.16
N VAL A 10 1.14 16.22 3.49
CA VAL A 10 0.98 17.69 3.49
C VAL A 10 2.14 18.46 4.14
N LYS A 11 2.83 17.85 5.10
CA LYS A 11 4.03 18.41 5.76
C LYS A 11 5.15 18.78 4.78
N TYR A 12 5.22 18.14 3.62
CA TYR A 12 6.25 18.39 2.61
C TYR A 12 5.94 19.62 1.74
N LEU A 13 4.69 20.05 1.66
CA LEU A 13 4.30 21.20 0.85
C LEU A 13 5.08 22.46 1.23
N SER A 14 5.28 22.72 2.53
CA SER A 14 6.04 23.88 3.01
C SER A 14 7.50 23.89 2.54
N SER A 15 8.06 22.74 2.21
CA SER A 15 9.40 22.65 1.63
C SER A 15 9.36 22.71 0.10
N ILE A 16 8.37 22.11 -0.54
CA ILE A 16 8.23 22.04 -2.00
C ILE A 16 8.02 23.43 -2.58
N VAL A 17 7.15 24.27 -1.99
CA VAL A 17 6.84 25.62 -2.49
C VAL A 17 8.04 26.58 -2.49
N LYS A 18 9.11 26.25 -1.76
CA LYS A 18 10.35 27.03 -1.75
C LYS A 18 11.16 26.90 -3.05
N TYR A 19 10.87 25.89 -3.85
CA TYR A 19 11.56 25.62 -5.11
C TYR A 19 10.76 26.17 -6.31
N ASP A 20 11.48 26.43 -7.41
CA ASP A 20 10.91 27.01 -8.63
C ASP A 20 10.23 25.93 -9.50
N PHE A 21 9.16 25.33 -9.00
CA PHE A 21 8.25 24.53 -9.80
C PHE A 21 7.24 25.42 -10.52
N ILE A 22 6.80 25.01 -11.71
CA ILE A 22 5.74 25.71 -12.45
C ILE A 22 4.37 25.31 -11.91
N GLU A 23 4.19 24.03 -11.61
CA GLU A 23 2.93 23.46 -11.15
C GLU A 23 3.20 22.43 -10.05
N ILE A 24 2.38 22.46 -9.01
CA ILE A 24 2.45 21.56 -7.86
C ILE A 24 1.05 20.96 -7.69
N ASP A 25 0.91 19.69 -8.10
CA ASP A 25 -0.30 18.92 -7.86
C ASP A 25 -0.17 18.17 -6.53
N TYR A 26 -1.12 18.41 -5.62
CA TYR A 26 -1.20 17.73 -4.34
C TYR A 26 -2.47 16.91 -4.25
N ILE A 27 -2.33 15.61 -4.04
CA ILE A 27 -3.46 14.69 -3.92
C ILE A 27 -3.59 14.24 -2.47
N GLU A 28 -4.79 14.46 -1.93
CA GLU A 28 -5.18 14.02 -0.59
C GLU A 28 -6.57 13.40 -0.65
N SER A 29 -6.67 12.13 -0.32
CA SER A 29 -7.94 11.39 -0.35
C SER A 29 -8.93 11.88 0.70
N ASN A 30 -8.44 12.42 1.81
CA ASN A 30 -9.28 12.90 2.89
C ASN A 30 -9.37 14.45 2.90
N LYS A 31 -10.45 14.98 2.32
CA LYS A 31 -10.73 16.41 2.29
C LYS A 31 -10.66 17.09 3.66
N LYS A 32 -11.10 16.41 4.72
CA LYS A 32 -11.10 16.96 6.08
C LYS A 32 -9.69 17.27 6.60
N ILE A 33 -8.69 16.49 6.15
CA ILE A 33 -7.29 16.74 6.52
C ILE A 33 -6.84 18.10 6.01
N VAL A 34 -7.11 18.41 4.74
CA VAL A 34 -6.77 19.71 4.12
C VAL A 34 -7.49 20.84 4.84
N ASP A 35 -8.80 20.69 5.11
CA ASP A 35 -9.60 21.71 5.80
C ASP A 35 -9.11 22.00 7.22
N VAL A 36 -8.77 20.95 7.99
CA VAL A 36 -8.26 21.11 9.36
C VAL A 36 -6.88 21.75 9.36
N ILE A 37 -5.99 21.28 8.50
CA ILE A 37 -4.60 21.79 8.45
C ILE A 37 -4.56 23.23 7.99
N SER A 38 -5.35 23.60 6.98
CA SER A 38 -5.41 24.98 6.48
C SER A 38 -5.88 25.97 7.55
N ARG A 39 -6.75 25.54 8.48
CA ARG A 39 -7.29 26.37 9.55
C ARG A 39 -6.41 26.44 10.81
N HIS A 40 -5.68 25.37 11.13
CA HIS A 40 -5.02 25.23 12.43
C HIS A 40 -3.50 25.28 12.37
N ILE A 41 -2.89 25.27 11.18
CA ILE A 41 -1.44 25.34 11.04
C ILE A 41 -1.06 26.61 10.28
N PRO A 42 -0.77 27.74 10.99
CA PRO A 42 -0.48 29.03 10.35
C PRO A 42 0.68 28.99 9.34
N LYS A 43 1.68 28.13 9.59
CA LYS A 43 2.82 27.97 8.66
C LYS A 43 2.41 27.46 7.28
N LEU A 44 1.29 26.75 7.17
CA LEU A 44 0.80 26.19 5.90
C LEU A 44 -0.25 27.08 5.24
N GLU A 45 -0.78 28.08 5.92
CA GLU A 45 -1.78 28.99 5.35
C GLU A 45 -1.27 29.68 4.08
N ASN A 46 -0.03 30.18 4.10
CA ASN A 46 0.58 30.81 2.93
C ASN A 46 0.88 29.80 1.80
N VAL A 47 1.16 28.56 2.17
CA VAL A 47 1.40 27.47 1.21
C VAL A 47 0.13 27.15 0.43
N PHE A 48 -1.02 27.09 1.11
CA PHE A 48 -2.32 26.84 0.46
C PHE A 48 -2.80 28.01 -0.42
N LYS A 49 -2.23 29.21 -0.25
CA LYS A 49 -2.49 30.39 -1.10
C LYS A 49 -1.55 30.48 -2.31
N ASP A 50 -0.57 29.57 -2.43
CA ASP A 50 0.35 29.56 -3.57
C ASP A 50 -0.42 29.23 -4.86
N LYS A 51 -0.34 30.10 -5.86
CA LYS A 51 -1.06 29.96 -7.13
C LYS A 51 -0.61 28.76 -7.97
N ARG A 52 0.57 28.22 -7.69
CA ARG A 52 1.12 27.04 -8.36
C ARG A 52 0.57 25.74 -7.81
N LEU A 53 -0.02 25.77 -6.60
CA LEU A 53 -0.53 24.60 -5.90
C LEU A 53 -1.98 24.32 -6.32
N LYS A 54 -2.18 23.12 -6.88
CA LYS A 54 -3.52 22.56 -7.14
C LYS A 54 -3.76 21.41 -6.18
N ILE A 55 -4.91 21.41 -5.53
CA ILE A 55 -5.28 20.39 -4.54
C ILE A 55 -6.40 19.54 -5.10
N TYR A 56 -6.18 18.23 -5.15
CA TYR A 56 -7.15 17.25 -5.62
C TYR A 56 -7.58 16.36 -4.46
N ASN A 57 -8.90 16.29 -4.22
CA ASN A 57 -9.47 15.37 -3.22
C ASN A 57 -9.93 14.11 -3.93
N ASP A 58 -9.00 13.24 -4.25
CA ASP A 58 -9.23 12.00 -4.98
C ASP A 58 -8.28 10.90 -4.50
N ASP A 59 -8.55 9.67 -4.91
CA ASP A 59 -7.58 8.60 -4.82
C ASP A 59 -6.47 8.81 -5.85
N ALA A 60 -5.21 8.81 -5.39
CA ALA A 60 -4.10 9.15 -6.28
C ALA A 60 -3.90 8.13 -7.42
N ARG A 61 -4.27 6.86 -7.23
CA ARG A 61 -4.23 5.85 -8.30
C ARG A 61 -5.26 6.16 -9.37
N ASN A 62 -6.51 6.45 -8.98
CA ASN A 62 -7.58 6.85 -9.89
C ASN A 62 -7.25 8.15 -10.61
N PHE A 63 -6.72 9.13 -9.89
CA PHE A 63 -6.29 10.38 -10.47
C PHE A 63 -5.23 10.17 -11.56
N LEU A 64 -4.21 9.37 -11.29
CA LEU A 64 -3.15 9.09 -12.28
C LEU A 64 -3.70 8.33 -13.50
N LEU A 65 -4.60 7.39 -13.33
CA LEU A 65 -5.21 6.65 -14.44
C LEU A 65 -6.03 7.56 -15.35
N ASN A 66 -6.76 8.53 -14.78
CA ASN A 66 -7.68 9.41 -15.52
C ASN A 66 -7.04 10.73 -15.99
N ASN A 67 -5.81 11.05 -15.54
CA ASN A 67 -5.11 12.28 -15.89
C ASN A 67 -4.03 12.00 -16.94
N SER A 68 -3.96 12.81 -17.99
CA SER A 68 -2.92 12.73 -19.03
C SER A 68 -1.63 13.50 -18.70
N ALA A 69 -1.60 14.23 -17.61
CA ALA A 69 -0.43 15.04 -17.22
C ALA A 69 0.82 14.16 -17.01
N LYS A 70 1.98 14.73 -17.34
CA LYS A 70 3.30 14.14 -17.06
C LYS A 70 4.02 14.98 -16.01
N TYR A 71 4.74 14.30 -15.14
CA TYR A 71 5.44 14.90 -14.02
C TYR A 71 6.94 14.67 -14.12
N ASP A 72 7.70 15.69 -13.78
CA ASP A 72 9.16 15.56 -13.63
C ASP A 72 9.51 14.89 -12.29
N VAL A 73 8.64 15.09 -11.30
CA VAL A 73 8.83 14.50 -9.96
C VAL A 73 7.50 13.97 -9.42
N ILE A 74 7.48 12.71 -9.00
CA ILE A 74 6.38 12.13 -8.23
C ILE A 74 6.91 11.79 -6.83
N LEU A 75 6.34 12.42 -5.81
CA LEU A 75 6.70 12.18 -4.41
C LEU A 75 5.60 11.43 -3.69
N ILE A 76 5.91 10.27 -3.13
CA ILE A 76 5.03 9.54 -2.22
C ILE A 76 5.35 10.01 -0.81
N GLY A 77 4.53 10.96 -0.32
CA GLY A 77 4.66 11.56 1.01
C GLY A 77 4.01 10.78 2.15
N LEU A 78 3.47 9.60 1.83
CA LEU A 78 2.78 8.73 2.77
C LEU A 78 3.75 8.11 3.79
N ASP A 79 3.18 7.68 4.91
CA ASP A 79 3.94 7.00 5.95
C ASP A 79 4.05 5.49 5.66
N LEU A 80 4.53 4.73 6.66
CA LEU A 80 4.73 3.28 6.58
C LEU A 80 3.48 2.54 6.06
N PRO A 81 3.60 1.59 5.13
CA PRO A 81 2.48 0.82 4.59
C PRO A 81 1.96 -0.23 5.59
N ILE A 82 1.30 0.24 6.66
CA ILE A 82 0.73 -0.62 7.72
C ILE A 82 -0.68 -1.13 7.42
N ASN A 83 -1.29 -0.67 6.35
CA ASN A 83 -2.60 -1.09 5.89
C ASN A 83 -2.68 -1.09 4.36
N THR A 84 -3.70 -1.71 3.83
CA THR A 84 -3.92 -1.85 2.37
C THR A 84 -4.10 -0.50 1.67
N GLU A 85 -4.71 0.48 2.34
CA GLU A 85 -4.97 1.81 1.78
C GLU A 85 -3.67 2.56 1.45
N ILE A 86 -2.70 2.50 2.36
CA ILE A 86 -1.38 3.11 2.14
C ILE A 86 -0.52 2.23 1.24
N ASN A 87 -0.59 0.90 1.44
CA ASN A 87 0.25 -0.05 0.73
C ASN A 87 0.07 -0.03 -0.78
N LYS A 88 -1.13 0.25 -1.28
CA LYS A 88 -1.40 0.32 -2.72
C LYS A 88 -0.51 1.30 -3.49
N PHE A 89 0.16 2.25 -2.80
CA PHE A 89 1.13 3.17 -3.36
C PHE A 89 2.58 2.67 -3.29
N TYR A 90 2.80 1.46 -2.77
CA TYR A 90 4.09 0.80 -2.65
C TYR A 90 4.16 -0.52 -3.43
N THR A 91 3.17 -0.80 -4.29
CA THR A 91 3.06 -2.04 -5.07
C THR A 91 3.62 -1.89 -6.48
N GLU A 92 3.99 -3.01 -7.07
CA GLU A 92 4.50 -3.06 -8.45
C GLU A 92 3.49 -2.46 -9.44
N GLU A 93 2.20 -2.73 -9.23
CA GLU A 93 1.11 -2.24 -10.09
C GLU A 93 1.01 -0.72 -10.06
N PHE A 94 1.12 -0.12 -8.87
CA PHE A 94 1.15 1.34 -8.76
C PHE A 94 2.38 1.94 -9.43
N PHE A 95 3.52 1.29 -9.29
CA PHE A 95 4.75 1.76 -9.92
C PHE A 95 4.67 1.73 -11.45
N LYS A 96 3.97 0.74 -12.04
CA LYS A 96 3.67 0.71 -13.49
C LYS A 96 2.84 1.92 -13.93
N ILE A 97 1.83 2.30 -13.16
CA ILE A 97 1.04 3.51 -13.42
C ILE A 97 1.93 4.76 -13.29
N ALA A 98 2.71 4.85 -12.23
CA ALA A 98 3.55 6.02 -11.94
C ALA A 98 4.64 6.22 -13.00
N VAL A 99 5.28 5.15 -13.48
CA VAL A 99 6.33 5.25 -14.51
C VAL A 99 5.79 5.82 -15.82
N ASP A 100 4.55 5.50 -16.18
CA ASP A 100 3.91 6.04 -17.38
C ASP A 100 3.58 7.53 -17.26
N LYS A 101 3.45 8.05 -16.04
CA LYS A 101 3.16 9.47 -15.76
C LYS A 101 4.43 10.31 -15.54
N LEU A 102 5.59 9.70 -15.54
CA LEU A 102 6.86 10.44 -15.52
C LEU A 102 7.26 10.93 -16.92
N THR A 103 7.88 12.10 -16.96
CA THR A 103 8.65 12.54 -18.13
C THR A 103 9.89 11.65 -18.32
N ASP A 104 10.56 11.72 -19.44
CA ASP A 104 11.71 10.85 -19.74
C ASP A 104 12.85 11.03 -18.73
N ASP A 105 13.10 12.28 -18.29
CA ASP A 105 14.08 12.60 -17.25
C ASP A 105 13.48 12.68 -15.85
N GLY A 106 12.21 12.29 -15.70
CA GLY A 106 11.48 12.33 -14.44
C GLY A 106 11.89 11.22 -13.48
N PHE A 107 11.63 11.45 -12.19
CA PHE A 107 11.86 10.46 -11.16
C PHE A 107 10.73 10.40 -10.13
N MET A 108 10.60 9.25 -9.53
CA MET A 108 9.73 9.02 -8.37
C MET A 108 10.57 8.87 -7.11
N ALA A 109 10.09 9.41 -5.98
CA ALA A 109 10.73 9.20 -4.69
C ALA A 109 9.73 8.82 -3.62
N LEU A 110 10.14 7.90 -2.76
CA LEU A 110 9.40 7.45 -1.57
C LEU A 110 10.36 7.22 -0.41
N LYS A 111 9.80 7.07 0.78
CA LYS A 111 10.58 6.79 1.98
C LYS A 111 10.06 5.56 2.72
N LEU A 112 10.99 4.84 3.36
CA LEU A 112 10.71 3.74 4.27
C LEU A 112 11.62 3.87 5.51
N PRO A 113 11.28 3.19 6.62
CA PRO A 113 12.16 3.14 7.79
C PRO A 113 13.56 2.68 7.42
N GLY A 114 14.55 3.31 8.00
CA GLY A 114 15.95 3.01 7.78
C GLY A 114 16.76 3.07 9.07
N SER A 115 17.98 2.62 8.98
CA SER A 115 18.99 2.74 10.03
C SER A 115 20.36 2.92 9.38
N MET A 116 21.22 3.67 10.05
CA MET A 116 22.60 3.89 9.58
C MET A 116 23.61 2.97 10.28
N VAL A 117 23.17 2.20 11.26
CA VAL A 117 24.06 1.39 12.13
C VAL A 117 23.67 -0.07 12.14
N TYR A 118 22.39 -0.37 12.25
CA TYR A 118 21.88 -1.73 12.35
C TYR A 118 20.52 -1.83 11.64
N SER A 119 20.36 -2.81 10.77
CA SER A 119 19.10 -3.10 10.10
C SER A 119 18.51 -4.41 10.65
N PRO A 120 17.44 -4.36 11.45
CA PRO A 120 16.70 -5.57 11.80
C PRO A 120 16.23 -6.31 10.53
N SER A 121 16.18 -7.65 10.55
CA SER A 121 15.77 -8.46 9.39
C SER A 121 14.44 -8.01 8.78
N LEU A 122 13.46 -7.70 9.64
CA LEU A 122 12.13 -7.21 9.21
C LEU A 122 12.18 -5.87 8.47
N MET A 123 13.08 -4.96 8.89
CA MET A 123 13.29 -3.70 8.18
C MET A 123 13.96 -3.96 6.82
N ALA A 124 14.92 -4.88 6.75
CA ALA A 124 15.55 -5.28 5.50
C ALA A 124 14.53 -5.95 4.57
N GLU A 125 13.71 -6.89 5.07
CA GLU A 125 12.64 -7.57 4.32
C GLU A 125 11.60 -6.57 3.79
N LEU A 126 11.18 -5.58 4.59
CA LEU A 126 10.29 -4.51 4.15
C LEU A 126 10.92 -3.69 3.03
N ASN A 127 12.13 -3.18 3.24
CA ASN A 127 12.84 -2.36 2.26
C ASN A 127 13.10 -3.15 0.96
N SER A 128 13.45 -4.44 1.08
CA SER A 128 13.68 -5.33 -0.07
C SER A 128 12.42 -5.58 -0.88
N SER A 129 11.28 -5.78 -0.22
CA SER A 129 10.01 -6.02 -0.90
C SER A 129 9.61 -4.86 -1.80
N VAL A 130 9.76 -3.62 -1.32
CA VAL A 130 9.46 -2.42 -2.11
C VAL A 130 10.57 -2.13 -3.13
N TYR A 131 11.84 -2.35 -2.79
CA TYR A 131 12.95 -2.22 -3.72
C TYR A 131 12.79 -3.12 -4.94
N ASN A 132 12.45 -4.40 -4.74
CA ASN A 132 12.26 -5.35 -5.82
C ASN A 132 11.06 -4.95 -6.70
N SER A 133 9.95 -4.49 -6.10
CA SER A 133 8.81 -3.97 -6.86
C SER A 133 9.18 -2.77 -7.71
N LEU A 134 10.00 -1.83 -7.18
CA LEU A 134 10.53 -0.72 -7.96
C LEU A 134 11.46 -1.20 -9.08
N LYS A 135 12.34 -2.16 -8.78
CA LYS A 135 13.34 -2.67 -9.73
C LYS A 135 12.71 -3.44 -10.90
N ASN A 136 11.55 -4.06 -10.70
CA ASN A 136 10.80 -4.72 -11.77
C ASN A 136 10.22 -3.72 -12.79
N VAL A 137 10.02 -2.47 -12.38
CA VAL A 137 9.37 -1.43 -13.20
C VAL A 137 10.36 -0.38 -13.71
N PHE A 138 11.26 0.06 -12.84
CA PHE A 138 12.20 1.13 -13.16
C PHE A 138 13.58 0.58 -13.52
N GLN A 139 14.19 1.15 -14.55
CA GLN A 139 15.54 0.77 -14.96
C GLN A 139 16.59 1.13 -13.90
N TYR A 140 16.41 2.26 -13.24
CA TYR A 140 17.34 2.78 -12.24
C TYR A 140 16.64 3.00 -10.91
N VAL A 141 17.12 2.33 -9.87
CA VAL A 141 16.63 2.49 -8.49
C VAL A 141 17.84 2.70 -7.59
N GLN A 142 17.82 3.78 -6.84
CA GLN A 142 18.86 4.14 -5.86
C GLN A 142 18.24 4.35 -4.48
N ILE A 143 19.03 4.07 -3.45
CA ILE A 143 18.62 4.25 -2.06
C ILE A 143 19.61 5.16 -1.37
N ILE A 144 19.09 6.19 -0.71
CA ILE A 144 19.86 7.07 0.18
C ILE A 144 19.61 6.60 1.60
N PRO A 145 20.64 6.08 2.31
CA PRO A 145 20.49 5.58 3.67
C PRO A 145 20.20 6.71 4.67
N GLY A 146 19.49 6.40 5.74
CA GLY A 146 19.19 7.33 6.83
C GLY A 146 18.31 6.71 7.91
N LYS A 147 17.81 7.53 8.85
CA LYS A 147 16.71 7.12 9.74
C LYS A 147 15.46 6.74 8.95
N GLU A 148 15.27 7.41 7.82
CA GLU A 148 14.35 7.04 6.75
C GLU A 148 15.20 6.83 5.51
N ASN A 149 15.13 5.66 4.90
CA ASN A 149 15.74 5.37 3.62
C ASN A 149 14.90 6.03 2.53
N ILE A 150 15.53 6.80 1.66
CA ILE A 150 14.87 7.44 0.52
C ILE A 150 15.16 6.61 -0.72
N PHE A 151 14.12 6.07 -1.33
CA PHE A 151 14.17 5.35 -2.59
C PHE A 151 13.89 6.34 -3.71
N ILE A 152 14.73 6.32 -4.74
CA ILE A 152 14.57 7.15 -5.93
C ILE A 152 14.62 6.22 -7.13
N ALA A 153 13.60 6.31 -7.98
CA ALA A 153 13.44 5.46 -9.15
C ALA A 153 13.22 6.32 -10.40
N SER A 154 13.87 5.98 -11.52
CA SER A 154 13.74 6.69 -12.79
C SER A 154 13.85 5.78 -14.00
N LYS A 155 13.36 6.27 -15.16
CA LYS A 155 13.51 5.61 -16.46
C LYS A 155 14.92 5.78 -17.02
N SER A 156 15.45 6.99 -16.90
CA SER A 156 16.77 7.39 -17.42
C SER A 156 17.82 7.34 -16.33
N HIS A 157 19.10 7.22 -16.78
CA HIS A 157 20.21 7.23 -15.86
C HIS A 157 20.29 8.56 -15.12
N MET A 158 20.22 8.51 -13.79
CA MET A 158 20.50 9.67 -12.96
C MET A 158 21.98 9.68 -12.56
N PRO A 159 22.77 10.70 -12.91
CA PRO A 159 24.10 10.89 -12.40
C PRO A 159 24.06 11.34 -10.92
N PHE A 160 23.76 10.40 -10.03
CA PHE A 160 23.17 10.73 -8.74
C PHE A 160 24.15 11.27 -7.69
N ARG A 161 25.34 10.67 -7.53
CA ARG A 161 26.19 11.01 -6.38
C ARG A 161 27.09 12.22 -6.57
N LYS A 162 27.79 12.29 -7.68
CA LYS A 162 28.75 13.40 -7.94
C LYS A 162 28.02 14.70 -8.24
N ASP A 163 26.91 14.61 -8.98
CA ASP A 163 26.16 15.78 -9.40
C ASP A 163 25.29 16.37 -8.31
N ILE A 164 24.70 15.57 -7.43
CA ILE A 164 23.96 16.11 -6.27
C ILE A 164 24.91 16.88 -5.34
N LYS A 165 26.07 16.32 -5.00
CA LYS A 165 27.06 17.03 -4.19
C LYS A 165 27.47 18.37 -4.85
N ARG A 166 27.61 18.40 -6.17
CA ARG A 166 27.94 19.61 -6.92
C ARG A 166 26.79 20.61 -6.93
N ARG A 167 25.54 20.14 -7.17
CA ARG A 167 24.36 21.00 -7.20
C ARG A 167 24.01 21.55 -5.82
N LEU A 168 24.13 20.75 -4.77
CA LEU A 168 23.88 21.19 -3.40
C LEU A 168 24.91 22.21 -2.88
N LYS A 169 26.14 22.25 -3.43
CA LYS A 169 27.10 23.32 -3.12
C LYS A 169 26.58 24.72 -3.51
N ASN A 170 25.70 24.79 -4.49
CA ASN A 170 25.13 26.04 -5.00
C ASN A 170 23.77 26.39 -4.38
N VAL A 171 23.20 25.47 -3.59
CA VAL A 171 21.94 25.74 -2.87
C VAL A 171 22.31 26.37 -1.52
N GLN A 172 22.08 27.66 -1.40
CA GLN A 172 22.11 28.34 -0.10
C GLN A 172 20.85 27.98 0.66
N ASP A 173 20.92 26.89 1.43
CA ASP A 173 19.83 26.52 2.33
C ASP A 173 20.21 26.96 3.75
N GLU A 174 19.40 27.82 4.33
CA GLU A 174 19.51 28.25 5.73
C GLU A 174 19.21 27.11 6.71
N THR A 175 18.75 25.95 6.22
CA THR A 175 18.44 24.80 7.05
C THR A 175 19.68 23.93 7.23
N PHE A 176 19.98 23.54 8.48
CA PHE A 176 21.05 22.61 8.84
C PHE A 176 20.92 21.24 8.14
N VAL A 177 19.71 20.91 7.65
CA VAL A 177 19.38 19.60 7.03
C VAL A 177 20.14 19.38 5.70
N LEU A 178 20.41 20.43 4.92
CA LEU A 178 21.19 20.34 3.70
C LEU A 178 22.66 20.77 3.90
N SER A 179 23.13 20.80 5.14
CA SER A 179 24.53 21.07 5.41
C SER A 179 25.43 20.04 4.68
N LYS A 180 26.59 20.50 4.22
CA LYS A 180 27.58 19.66 3.52
C LYS A 180 27.90 18.38 4.29
N TYR A 181 28.01 18.47 5.62
CA TYR A 181 28.32 17.33 6.49
C TYR A 181 27.21 16.29 6.49
N TYR A 182 25.94 16.71 6.58
CA TYR A 182 24.79 15.81 6.57
C TYR A 182 24.64 15.09 5.24
N VAL A 183 24.80 15.80 4.14
CA VAL A 183 24.74 15.23 2.78
C VAL A 183 25.89 14.26 2.54
N ASP A 184 27.10 14.63 2.93
CA ASP A 184 28.28 13.78 2.79
C ASP A 184 28.15 12.50 3.62
N GLU A 185 27.64 12.60 4.83
CA GLU A 185 27.38 11.45 5.71
C GLU A 185 26.33 10.50 5.14
N ARG A 186 25.20 11.01 4.63
CA ARG A 186 24.15 10.19 4.04
C ARG A 186 24.54 9.58 2.70
N MET A 187 25.42 10.23 1.95
CA MET A 187 25.90 9.75 0.66
C MET A 187 27.24 9.00 0.75
N ASP A 188 27.64 8.59 1.95
CA ASP A 188 28.82 7.77 2.15
C ASP A 188 28.71 6.46 1.36
N THR A 189 29.78 6.14 0.64
CA THR A 189 29.84 4.94 -0.20
C THR A 189 29.76 3.66 0.61
N GLN A 190 30.41 3.61 1.77
CA GLN A 190 30.38 2.41 2.62
C GLN A 190 28.99 2.15 3.19
N LYS A 191 28.31 3.19 3.69
CA LYS A 191 26.95 3.08 4.22
C LYS A 191 25.95 2.64 3.14
N THR A 192 26.12 3.15 1.94
CA THR A 192 25.25 2.75 0.82
C THR A 192 25.51 1.33 0.37
N GLN A 193 26.78 0.90 0.27
CA GLN A 193 27.12 -0.48 -0.08
C GLN A 193 26.63 -1.46 0.99
N TRP A 194 26.78 -1.10 2.27
CA TRP A 194 26.23 -1.89 3.38
C TRP A 194 24.70 -2.03 3.28
N LEU A 195 23.98 -0.94 3.06
CA LEU A 195 22.51 -1.00 2.90
C LEU A 195 22.11 -1.83 1.67
N ASP A 196 22.81 -1.62 0.55
CA ASP A 196 22.61 -2.40 -0.66
C ASP A 196 22.81 -3.92 -0.42
N SER A 197 23.84 -4.30 0.36
CA SER A 197 24.07 -5.71 0.70
C SER A 197 22.93 -6.29 1.54
N GLN A 198 22.38 -5.52 2.49
CA GLN A 198 21.27 -5.96 3.32
C GLN A 198 19.97 -6.13 2.52
N ILE A 199 19.68 -5.21 1.63
CA ILE A 199 18.47 -5.23 0.80
C ILE A 199 18.55 -6.32 -0.28
N LYS A 200 19.72 -6.51 -0.88
CA LYS A 200 19.98 -7.47 -1.96
C LYS A 200 20.44 -8.84 -1.46
N GLU A 201 20.30 -9.12 -0.18
CA GLU A 201 20.60 -10.44 0.36
C GLU A 201 19.76 -11.52 -0.35
N GLU A 202 20.37 -12.67 -0.64
CA GLU A 202 19.76 -13.74 -1.46
C GLU A 202 18.37 -14.15 -0.97
N ARG A 203 18.18 -14.24 0.35
CA ARG A 203 16.86 -14.54 0.96
C ARG A 203 15.77 -13.51 0.63
N ASN A 204 16.14 -12.29 0.25
CA ASN A 204 15.24 -11.18 0.01
C ASN A 204 14.94 -10.96 -1.49
N LEU A 205 15.64 -11.63 -2.41
CA LEU A 205 15.55 -11.40 -3.85
C LEU A 205 14.14 -11.64 -4.42
N ASN A 206 13.39 -12.56 -3.85
CA ASN A 206 12.04 -12.93 -4.29
C ASN A 206 10.92 -12.20 -3.54
N LEU A 207 11.27 -11.23 -2.69
CA LEU A 207 10.27 -10.44 -1.97
C LEU A 207 9.79 -9.31 -2.88
N VAL A 208 8.62 -9.47 -3.48
CA VAL A 208 7.95 -8.45 -4.28
C VAL A 208 6.64 -8.07 -3.59
N ASN A 209 6.37 -6.78 -3.48
CA ASN A 209 5.13 -6.25 -2.94
C ASN A 209 4.16 -5.94 -4.09
N THR A 210 3.06 -6.68 -4.17
CA THR A 210 2.02 -6.53 -5.18
C THR A 210 0.66 -6.27 -4.54
N ASP A 211 -0.33 -5.90 -5.33
CA ASP A 211 -1.70 -5.70 -4.84
C ASP A 211 -2.29 -7.01 -4.28
N GLU A 212 -1.95 -8.16 -4.88
CA GLU A 212 -2.42 -9.47 -4.42
C GLU A 212 -1.59 -10.01 -3.24
N ASN A 213 -0.28 -9.74 -3.22
CA ASN A 213 0.64 -10.22 -2.19
C ASN A 213 1.31 -9.06 -1.45
N GLN A 214 0.59 -8.53 -0.48
CA GLN A 214 0.94 -7.30 0.25
C GLN A 214 2.03 -7.54 1.31
N LYS A 215 3.21 -7.99 0.89
CA LYS A 215 4.33 -8.28 1.79
C LYS A 215 4.75 -7.09 2.62
N ALA A 216 4.73 -5.88 2.04
CA ALA A 216 5.12 -4.68 2.76
C ALA A 216 4.19 -4.37 3.95
N VAL A 217 2.88 -4.69 3.86
CA VAL A 217 1.95 -4.58 5.01
C VAL A 217 2.37 -5.53 6.12
N ILE A 218 2.60 -6.80 5.78
CA ILE A 218 2.97 -7.83 6.74
C ILE A 218 4.26 -7.46 7.46
N PHE A 219 5.31 -7.09 6.72
CA PHE A 219 6.59 -6.70 7.30
C PHE A 219 6.50 -5.40 8.10
N SER A 220 5.68 -4.44 7.67
CA SER A 220 5.45 -3.20 8.41
C SER A 220 4.77 -3.44 9.76
N ILE A 221 3.74 -4.29 9.78
CA ILE A 221 3.05 -4.67 11.01
C ILE A 221 4.02 -5.43 11.95
N MET A 222 4.75 -6.40 11.43
CA MET A 222 5.73 -7.16 12.20
C MET A 222 6.86 -6.26 12.74
N TYR A 223 7.36 -5.33 11.91
CA TYR A 223 8.37 -4.37 12.33
C TYR A 223 7.85 -3.47 13.45
N TRP A 224 6.63 -2.96 13.32
CA TRP A 224 5.99 -2.14 14.35
C TRP A 224 5.75 -2.94 15.63
N GLN A 225 5.23 -4.16 15.52
CA GLN A 225 5.01 -5.06 16.67
C GLN A 225 6.30 -5.48 17.35
N SER A 226 7.41 -5.65 16.60
CA SER A 226 8.71 -6.01 17.20
C SER A 226 9.23 -4.98 18.20
N THR A 227 8.79 -3.72 18.04
CA THR A 227 9.14 -2.62 18.96
C THR A 227 8.43 -2.76 20.31
N PHE A 228 7.23 -3.38 20.34
CA PHE A 228 6.44 -3.52 21.59
C PHE A 228 6.47 -4.93 22.17
N SER A 229 6.42 -5.97 21.34
CA SER A 229 6.35 -7.37 21.78
C SER A 229 6.99 -8.33 20.78
N PRO A 230 8.21 -8.81 21.09
CA PRO A 230 8.88 -9.81 20.26
C PRO A 230 8.11 -11.14 20.13
N TYR A 231 7.28 -11.49 21.12
CA TYR A 231 6.47 -12.72 21.09
C TYR A 231 5.34 -12.64 20.06
N LEU A 232 4.66 -11.49 19.96
CA LEU A 232 3.64 -11.27 18.95
C LEU A 232 4.23 -11.32 17.54
N MET A 233 5.41 -10.75 17.35
CA MET A 233 6.12 -10.83 16.07
C MET A 233 6.39 -12.28 15.65
N LYS A 234 6.91 -13.12 16.58
CA LYS A 234 7.12 -14.55 16.31
C LYS A 234 5.83 -15.27 15.96
N PHE A 235 4.74 -14.99 16.68
CA PHE A 235 3.42 -15.54 16.38
C PHE A 235 2.94 -15.19 14.97
N PHE A 236 3.02 -13.91 14.58
CA PHE A 236 2.64 -13.48 13.23
C PHE A 236 3.50 -14.15 12.16
N ARG A 237 4.81 -14.29 12.38
CA ARG A 237 5.71 -14.98 11.44
C ARG A 237 5.29 -16.44 11.24
N VAL A 238 5.03 -17.17 12.32
CA VAL A 238 4.55 -18.56 12.25
C VAL A 238 3.23 -18.65 11.50
N VAL A 239 2.27 -17.76 11.79
CA VAL A 239 0.97 -17.76 11.10
C VAL A 239 1.13 -17.49 9.61
N THR A 240 1.98 -16.57 9.21
CA THR A 240 2.20 -16.25 7.78
C THR A 240 2.97 -17.34 7.04
N GLU A 241 3.99 -17.92 7.64
CA GLU A 241 4.80 -18.99 7.02
C GLU A 241 4.04 -20.32 6.89
N TYR A 242 3.23 -20.65 7.91
CA TYR A 242 2.52 -21.93 7.99
C TYR A 242 1.01 -21.83 7.70
N SER A 243 0.54 -20.72 7.13
CA SER A 243 -0.89 -20.48 6.88
C SER A 243 -1.56 -21.61 6.11
N TYR A 244 -0.95 -22.11 5.03
CA TYR A 244 -1.50 -23.23 4.23
C TYR A 244 -1.56 -24.54 5.03
N PHE A 245 -0.57 -24.81 5.88
CA PHE A 245 -0.55 -25.98 6.72
C PHE A 245 -1.61 -25.94 7.82
N LEU A 246 -1.83 -24.77 8.42
CA LEU A 246 -2.90 -24.56 9.40
C LEU A 246 -4.29 -24.75 8.79
N VAL A 247 -4.51 -24.25 7.55
CA VAL A 247 -5.74 -24.49 6.81
C VAL A 247 -5.91 -25.98 6.52
N PHE A 248 -4.86 -26.67 6.09
CA PHE A 248 -4.89 -28.11 5.81
C PHE A 248 -5.27 -28.93 7.06
N ILE A 249 -4.68 -28.62 8.23
CA ILE A 249 -5.04 -29.25 9.50
C ILE A 249 -6.50 -28.97 9.84
N ALA A 250 -6.97 -27.74 9.69
CA ALA A 250 -8.36 -27.39 9.95
C ALA A 250 -9.35 -28.19 9.08
N VAL A 251 -9.03 -28.37 7.81
CA VAL A 251 -9.81 -29.21 6.86
C VAL A 251 -9.82 -30.66 7.32
N ILE A 252 -8.69 -31.24 7.72
CA ILE A 252 -8.62 -32.61 8.22
C ILE A 252 -9.49 -32.77 9.48
N LEU A 253 -9.32 -31.87 10.45
CA LEU A 253 -10.11 -31.92 11.70
C LEU A 253 -11.62 -31.85 11.43
N PHE A 254 -12.03 -31.11 10.40
CA PHE A 254 -13.45 -31.04 9.99
C PHE A 254 -14.03 -32.41 9.66
N PHE A 255 -13.28 -33.33 9.01
CA PHE A 255 -13.76 -34.67 8.67
C PHE A 255 -13.96 -35.58 9.88
N PHE A 256 -13.32 -35.29 11.01
CA PHE A 256 -13.45 -36.09 12.26
C PHE A 256 -14.58 -35.62 13.17
N ILE A 257 -15.29 -34.54 12.83
CA ILE A 257 -16.34 -33.99 13.68
C ILE A 257 -17.67 -34.73 13.46
N LYS A 258 -18.24 -35.26 14.55
CA LYS A 258 -19.50 -36.02 14.51
C LYS A 258 -20.77 -35.20 14.16
N PHE A 259 -20.79 -33.90 14.49
CA PHE A 259 -21.90 -32.98 14.28
C PHE A 259 -21.83 -32.26 12.93
N LYS A 260 -21.99 -33.01 11.83
CA LYS A 260 -21.77 -32.50 10.47
C LYS A 260 -22.58 -31.22 10.12
N TYR A 261 -23.89 -31.21 10.45
CA TYR A 261 -24.75 -30.09 10.09
C TYR A 261 -24.42 -28.80 10.83
N THR A 262 -24.14 -28.87 12.14
CA THR A 262 -23.74 -27.71 12.95
C THR A 262 -22.39 -27.14 12.47
N VAL A 263 -21.46 -28.02 12.16
CA VAL A 263 -20.13 -27.61 11.67
C VAL A 263 -20.21 -27.04 10.26
N THR A 264 -21.05 -27.62 9.38
CA THR A 264 -21.25 -27.06 8.05
C THR A 264 -21.84 -25.65 8.13
N ALA A 265 -22.85 -25.42 8.96
CA ALA A 265 -23.43 -24.10 9.18
C ALA A 265 -22.40 -23.11 9.74
N PHE A 266 -21.55 -23.55 10.69
CA PHE A 266 -20.49 -22.72 11.22
C PHE A 266 -19.46 -22.36 10.16
N VAL A 267 -19.00 -23.33 9.37
CA VAL A 267 -18.01 -23.13 8.30
C VAL A 267 -18.57 -22.23 7.20
N SER A 268 -19.83 -22.43 6.82
CA SER A 268 -20.53 -21.57 5.85
C SER A 268 -20.63 -20.12 6.33
N GLY A 269 -21.01 -19.91 7.59
CA GLY A 269 -21.03 -18.57 8.18
C GLY A 269 -19.65 -17.92 8.27
N ALA A 270 -18.63 -18.67 8.69
CA ALA A 270 -17.26 -18.19 8.77
C ALA A 270 -16.71 -17.85 7.38
N SER A 271 -16.99 -18.68 6.36
CA SER A 271 -16.56 -18.41 4.98
C SER A 271 -17.26 -17.20 4.37
N ALA A 272 -18.53 -16.94 4.70
CA ALA A 272 -19.25 -15.75 4.29
C ALA A 272 -18.62 -14.46 4.88
N MET A 273 -18.24 -14.49 6.17
CA MET A 273 -17.52 -13.38 6.79
C MET A 273 -16.15 -13.16 6.17
N TRP A 274 -15.42 -14.25 5.88
CA TRP A 274 -14.13 -14.17 5.20
C TRP A 274 -14.27 -13.55 3.81
N LEU A 275 -15.26 -13.97 3.05
CA LEU A 275 -15.54 -13.41 1.73
C LEU A 275 -15.90 -11.93 1.81
N GLN A 276 -16.64 -11.49 2.82
CA GLN A 276 -16.91 -10.07 3.06
C GLN A 276 -15.60 -9.28 3.25
N MET A 277 -14.63 -9.82 4.01
CA MET A 277 -13.32 -9.18 4.18
C MET A 277 -12.54 -9.11 2.86
N VAL A 278 -12.59 -10.15 2.04
CA VAL A 278 -11.98 -10.15 0.69
C VAL A 278 -12.66 -9.09 -0.21
N CYS A 279 -13.99 -8.93 -0.14
CA CYS A 279 -14.69 -7.87 -0.85
C CYS A 279 -14.25 -6.48 -0.40
N PHE A 280 -14.08 -6.24 0.90
CA PHE A 280 -13.57 -4.98 1.42
C PHE A 280 -12.16 -4.70 0.94
N TRP A 281 -11.30 -5.71 0.96
CA TRP A 281 -9.94 -5.62 0.46
C TRP A 281 -9.89 -5.27 -1.04
N ALA A 282 -10.66 -5.97 -1.88
CA ALA A 282 -10.75 -5.68 -3.30
C ALA A 282 -11.31 -4.27 -3.56
N PHE A 283 -12.38 -3.88 -2.84
CA PHE A 283 -12.93 -2.53 -2.94
C PHE A 283 -11.89 -1.45 -2.61
N GLN A 284 -11.07 -1.70 -1.57
CA GLN A 284 -10.00 -0.78 -1.18
C GLN A 284 -8.93 -0.61 -2.26
N ILE A 285 -8.58 -1.70 -2.97
CA ILE A 285 -7.57 -1.65 -4.03
C ILE A 285 -8.11 -0.93 -5.28
N TYR A 286 -9.33 -1.28 -5.72
CA TYR A 286 -9.83 -0.84 -7.01
C TYR A 286 -10.61 0.48 -6.97
N VAL A 287 -11.34 0.74 -5.90
CA VAL A 287 -12.19 1.95 -5.77
C VAL A 287 -11.54 2.98 -4.86
N GLY A 288 -10.80 2.53 -3.83
CA GLY A 288 -10.28 3.41 -2.78
C GLY A 288 -11.38 3.89 -1.82
N GLN A 289 -11.02 4.72 -0.84
CA GLN A 289 -11.95 5.40 0.09
C GLN A 289 -12.94 4.46 0.82
N ILE A 290 -12.52 3.25 1.20
CA ILE A 290 -13.37 2.24 1.85
C ILE A 290 -14.09 2.78 3.07
N TYR A 291 -13.48 3.70 3.84
CA TYR A 291 -14.07 4.24 5.07
C TYR A 291 -15.39 4.97 4.83
N GLN A 292 -15.57 5.58 3.66
CA GLN A 292 -16.83 6.24 3.30
C GLN A 292 -17.95 5.25 2.96
N TRP A 293 -17.59 4.09 2.40
CA TRP A 293 -18.50 3.08 1.91
C TRP A 293 -18.68 1.90 2.87
N PHE A 294 -17.85 1.81 3.92
CA PHE A 294 -17.86 0.69 4.86
C PHE A 294 -19.26 0.45 5.47
N GLY A 295 -19.94 1.51 5.89
CA GLY A 295 -21.27 1.41 6.45
C GLY A 295 -22.29 0.85 5.45
N LEU A 296 -22.25 1.28 4.18
CA LEU A 296 -23.13 0.81 3.13
C LEU A 296 -22.87 -0.68 2.82
N LEU A 297 -21.63 -1.06 2.62
CA LEU A 297 -21.24 -2.44 2.31
C LEU A 297 -21.64 -3.40 3.45
N THR A 298 -21.42 -2.98 4.71
CA THR A 298 -21.83 -3.76 5.88
C THR A 298 -23.35 -3.85 5.99
N SER A 299 -24.07 -2.77 5.69
CA SER A 299 -25.55 -2.76 5.71
C SER A 299 -26.16 -3.70 4.67
N ILE A 300 -25.61 -3.75 3.46
CA ILE A 300 -26.05 -4.69 2.41
C ILE A 300 -25.82 -6.13 2.87
N PHE A 301 -24.69 -6.44 3.48
CA PHE A 301 -24.42 -7.77 4.01
C PHE A 301 -25.41 -8.15 5.12
N MET A 302 -25.68 -7.25 6.07
CA MET A 302 -26.64 -7.48 7.15
C MET A 302 -28.07 -7.64 6.61
N ALA A 303 -28.46 -6.88 5.60
CA ALA A 303 -29.77 -7.05 4.94
C ALA A 303 -29.92 -8.45 4.31
N GLY A 304 -28.84 -8.95 3.68
CA GLY A 304 -28.81 -10.33 3.17
C GLY A 304 -28.99 -11.39 4.26
N LEU A 305 -28.33 -11.22 5.42
CA LEU A 305 -28.49 -12.12 6.56
C LEU A 305 -29.92 -12.10 7.09
N ILE A 306 -30.55 -10.93 7.20
CA ILE A 306 -31.94 -10.78 7.65
C ILE A 306 -32.89 -11.47 6.66
N ALA A 307 -32.72 -11.22 5.35
CA ALA A 307 -33.52 -11.83 4.30
C ALA A 307 -33.41 -13.37 4.34
N GLY A 308 -32.21 -13.91 4.50
CA GLY A 308 -31.98 -15.35 4.64
C GLY A 308 -32.64 -15.95 5.88
N ALA A 309 -32.55 -15.26 7.02
CA ALA A 309 -33.22 -15.70 8.26
C ALA A 309 -34.75 -15.70 8.15
N LEU A 310 -35.34 -14.67 7.52
CA LEU A 310 -36.75 -14.59 7.26
C LEU A 310 -37.22 -15.72 6.30
N TYR A 311 -36.52 -15.94 5.21
CA TYR A 311 -36.80 -17.02 4.29
C TYR A 311 -36.76 -18.39 4.98
N SER A 312 -35.74 -18.66 5.80
CA SER A 312 -35.66 -19.89 6.60
C SER A 312 -36.82 -20.08 7.54
N LYS A 313 -37.31 -19.02 8.21
CA LYS A 313 -38.45 -19.05 9.11
C LYS A 313 -39.76 -19.43 8.40
N TYR A 314 -39.97 -18.97 7.17
CA TYR A 314 -41.21 -19.25 6.41
C TYR A 314 -41.16 -20.56 5.63
N SER A 315 -39.99 -21.19 5.44
CA SER A 315 -39.79 -22.43 4.68
C SER A 315 -39.92 -23.69 5.53
N HIS A 316 -40.98 -23.81 6.33
CA HIS A 316 -41.16 -24.75 7.45
C HIS A 316 -41.45 -26.24 7.12
N LYS A 317 -41.01 -26.80 5.98
CA LYS A 317 -41.14 -28.27 5.77
C LYS A 317 -39.76 -28.95 5.87
N ALA A 318 -39.61 -29.86 6.83
CA ALA A 318 -38.35 -30.54 7.15
C ALA A 318 -37.66 -31.25 5.94
N VAL A 319 -38.45 -31.72 4.97
CA VAL A 319 -37.95 -32.32 3.71
C VAL A 319 -37.41 -31.24 2.74
N ALA A 320 -37.92 -30.02 2.81
CA ALA A 320 -37.44 -28.89 2.02
C ALA A 320 -36.13 -28.32 2.58
N LEU A 321 -35.85 -28.50 3.87
CA LEU A 321 -34.65 -27.95 4.52
C LEU A 321 -33.34 -28.49 3.89
N ASN A 322 -33.24 -29.78 3.62
CA ASN A 322 -32.02 -30.37 3.02
C ASN A 322 -31.83 -29.92 1.57
N LYS A 323 -32.91 -29.81 0.78
CA LYS A 323 -32.82 -29.31 -0.59
C LYS A 323 -32.50 -27.83 -0.63
N THR A 324 -33.10 -27.05 0.26
CA THR A 324 -32.83 -25.58 0.36
C THR A 324 -31.43 -25.30 0.84
N PHE A 325 -30.95 -26.07 1.82
CA PHE A 325 -29.56 -25.94 2.29
C PHE A 325 -28.56 -26.24 1.17
N PHE A 326 -28.75 -27.36 0.46
CA PHE A 326 -27.84 -27.74 -0.64
C PHE A 326 -27.90 -26.75 -1.80
N SER A 327 -29.08 -26.22 -2.15
CA SER A 327 -29.21 -25.20 -3.19
C SER A 327 -28.57 -23.85 -2.78
N SER A 328 -28.62 -23.47 -1.49
CA SER A 328 -27.97 -22.26 -1.00
C SER A 328 -26.46 -22.36 -1.05
N GLU A 329 -25.86 -23.51 -0.74
CA GLU A 329 -24.44 -23.75 -0.84
C GLU A 329 -23.94 -23.72 -2.31
N ILE A 330 -24.73 -24.27 -3.25
CA ILE A 330 -24.42 -24.18 -4.68
C ILE A 330 -24.48 -22.73 -5.16
N LEU A 331 -25.51 -21.97 -4.78
CA LEU A 331 -25.62 -20.55 -5.12
C LEU A 331 -24.44 -19.74 -4.56
N TYR A 332 -24.03 -20.05 -3.34
CA TYR A 332 -22.87 -19.43 -2.71
C TYR A 332 -21.57 -19.73 -3.47
N LEU A 333 -21.35 -20.97 -3.88
CA LEU A 333 -20.19 -21.35 -4.71
C LEU A 333 -20.20 -20.64 -6.08
N LEU A 334 -21.36 -20.59 -6.74
CA LEU A 334 -21.49 -19.87 -8.02
C LEU A 334 -21.18 -18.37 -7.86
N TRP A 335 -21.59 -17.78 -6.74
CA TRP A 335 -21.32 -16.38 -6.45
C TRP A 335 -19.83 -16.14 -6.21
N ILE A 336 -19.13 -17.03 -5.49
CA ILE A 336 -17.67 -16.97 -5.31
C ILE A 336 -16.96 -17.04 -6.66
N ILE A 337 -17.35 -17.96 -7.54
CA ILE A 337 -16.76 -18.13 -8.86
C ILE A 337 -16.99 -16.87 -9.70
N ALA A 338 -18.20 -16.32 -9.71
CA ALA A 338 -18.52 -15.08 -10.42
C ALA A 338 -17.70 -13.91 -9.89
N TYR A 339 -17.55 -13.79 -8.57
CA TYR A 339 -16.70 -12.76 -7.95
C TYR A 339 -15.25 -12.87 -8.39
N ILE A 340 -14.66 -14.07 -8.37
CA ILE A 340 -13.27 -14.31 -8.81
C ILE A 340 -13.10 -13.90 -10.28
N ILE A 341 -14.07 -14.26 -11.13
CA ILE A 341 -14.04 -13.90 -12.56
C ILE A 341 -14.09 -12.39 -12.75
N ILE A 342 -14.97 -11.69 -12.04
CA ILE A 342 -15.13 -10.23 -12.12
C ILE A 342 -13.85 -9.52 -11.66
N VAL A 343 -13.30 -9.94 -10.52
CA VAL A 343 -12.05 -9.36 -10.00
C VAL A 343 -10.90 -9.58 -10.98
N ARG A 344 -10.76 -10.81 -11.51
CA ARG A 344 -9.71 -11.14 -12.47
C ARG A 344 -9.86 -10.38 -13.80
N TYR A 345 -11.09 -10.21 -14.28
CA TYR A 345 -11.37 -9.43 -15.48
C TYR A 345 -11.03 -7.96 -15.30
N HIS A 346 -11.36 -7.39 -14.14
CA HIS A 346 -11.04 -6.00 -13.82
C HIS A 346 -9.53 -5.78 -13.69
N VAL A 347 -8.81 -6.72 -13.05
CA VAL A 347 -7.35 -6.70 -12.97
C VAL A 347 -6.72 -6.70 -14.35
N LEU A 348 -7.17 -7.60 -15.24
CA LEU A 348 -6.63 -7.70 -16.60
C LEU A 348 -6.88 -6.44 -17.43
N ASN A 349 -8.03 -5.79 -17.28
CA ASN A 349 -8.38 -4.59 -18.06
C ASN A 349 -7.80 -3.28 -17.53
N VAL A 350 -7.43 -3.22 -16.26
CA VAL A 350 -6.82 -2.01 -15.66
C VAL A 350 -5.30 -1.99 -15.88
N TYR A 351 -4.68 -3.17 -16.06
CA TYR A 351 -3.23 -3.31 -16.18
C TYR A 351 -2.75 -3.82 -17.55
N SER A 352 -3.65 -4.04 -18.52
CA SER A 352 -3.35 -4.25 -19.94
C SER A 352 -3.33 -2.93 -20.70
#